data_d36e738c548fb98abb4d7b8a067da724
#
_entry.id   d36e738c548fb98abb4d7b8a067da724
#
_cell.length_a   1.000
_cell.length_b   1.000
_cell.length_c   1.000
_cell.angle_alpha   90.00
_cell.angle_beta   90.00
_cell.angle_gamma   90.00
#
_symmetry.space_group_name_H-M   'P 1'
#
loop_
_entity.id
_entity.type
_entity.pdbx_description
1 polymer ?
#
loop_
_entity_poly.entity_id
_entity_poly.type
_entity_poly.pdbx_seq_one_letter_code
_entity_poly.pdbx_strand_id
1 'polypeptide(L)'
;MKNKNIVVTGGAGYCGSRLVPQLLNMGYFVTVFDTFWFGREFLPTDNPGLKLVEGDIRDTNLLKRVFTNHSTVINLACISNDASFELDESLSTSVNLEAFEPMVIAAKKSGVSRFIYASSSSVYGVSDVENVTEDHPLVPLTLYNKYKGMCEPLLKKHLSKDFTGVIFRPATVCGVAPRQRLDLSVNILTNLAVNNRKITVFGGSQMRPNLHIQDYCDVIKEFLTAESQKIQGETFNVGYQNLTIMEIALVVKRVVESEIPGPDIQIEVTESNDNRSYHINSDKISRVLGFVPKYTIEDAVKDLCHAYKENLLLNSLQDDKYFNVMRLKRIEAQ
;
A
#
# COMPACT_ATOMS: atom_id res chain seq x y z
N MET A 1 -19.01 0.77 25.12
CA MET A 1 -17.65 0.57 24.57
C MET A 1 -17.74 0.58 23.04
N LYS A 2 -16.86 1.29 22.34
CA LYS A 2 -16.83 1.23 20.86
C LYS A 2 -16.52 -0.21 20.44
N ASN A 3 -17.24 -0.73 19.46
CA ASN A 3 -16.95 -2.06 18.88
C ASN A 3 -15.53 -2.04 18.30
N LYS A 4 -14.66 -2.94 18.77
CA LYS A 4 -13.26 -3.04 18.37
C LYS A 4 -13.00 -4.09 17.28
N ASN A 5 -14.04 -4.63 16.66
CA ASN A 5 -13.91 -5.60 15.58
C ASN A 5 -13.69 -4.90 14.26
N ILE A 6 -12.61 -5.23 13.58
CA ILE A 6 -12.17 -4.63 12.32
C ILE A 6 -11.98 -5.72 11.27
N VAL A 7 -12.42 -5.48 10.04
CA VAL A 7 -12.05 -6.29 8.89
C VAL A 7 -10.95 -5.56 8.11
N VAL A 8 -9.88 -6.28 7.76
CA VAL A 8 -8.85 -5.85 6.83
C VAL A 8 -8.92 -6.73 5.59
N THR A 9 -9.46 -6.20 4.48
CA THR A 9 -9.40 -6.89 3.20
C THR A 9 -8.03 -6.69 2.58
N GLY A 10 -7.43 -7.75 2.02
CA GLY A 10 -6.03 -7.71 1.57
C GLY A 10 -5.02 -7.66 2.72
N GLY A 11 -5.43 -8.15 3.91
CA GLY A 11 -4.62 -8.04 5.13
C GLY A 11 -3.38 -8.94 5.17
N ALA A 12 -3.29 -9.94 4.28
CA ALA A 12 -2.09 -10.77 4.12
C ALA A 12 -1.07 -10.19 3.12
N GLY A 13 -1.38 -9.05 2.49
CA GLY A 13 -0.48 -8.36 1.58
C GLY A 13 0.66 -7.59 2.28
N TYR A 14 1.46 -6.85 1.51
CA TYR A 14 2.62 -6.10 2.00
C TYR A 14 2.25 -5.13 3.14
N CYS A 15 1.32 -4.19 2.88
CA CYS A 15 0.91 -3.23 3.90
C CYS A 15 0.11 -3.90 5.04
N GLY A 16 -0.76 -4.86 4.69
CA GLY A 16 -1.61 -5.55 5.66
C GLY A 16 -0.82 -6.37 6.67
N SER A 17 0.22 -7.09 6.23
CA SER A 17 1.06 -7.90 7.13
C SER A 17 1.83 -7.06 8.16
N ARG A 18 2.12 -5.79 7.84
CA ARG A 18 2.72 -4.83 8.77
C ARG A 18 1.69 -4.18 9.69
N LEU A 19 0.48 -3.93 9.18
CA LEU A 19 -0.61 -3.27 9.90
C LEU A 19 -1.29 -4.19 10.92
N VAL A 20 -1.63 -5.40 10.51
CA VAL A 20 -2.45 -6.34 11.32
C VAL A 20 -1.87 -6.60 12.71
N PRO A 21 -0.57 -6.92 12.89
CA PRO A 21 0.01 -7.09 14.22
C PRO A 21 -0.11 -5.84 15.10
N GLN A 22 0.01 -4.65 14.51
CA GLN A 22 -0.11 -3.40 15.25
C GLN A 22 -1.52 -3.14 15.73
N LEU A 23 -2.55 -3.48 14.93
CA LEU A 23 -3.96 -3.39 15.34
C LEU A 23 -4.28 -4.36 16.49
N LEU A 24 -3.76 -5.58 16.43
CA LEU A 24 -3.89 -6.56 17.51
C LEU A 24 -3.26 -6.05 18.80
N ASN A 25 -2.07 -5.46 18.74
CA ASN A 25 -1.38 -4.86 19.89
C ASN A 25 -2.14 -3.66 20.47
N MET A 26 -2.94 -2.96 19.67
CA MET A 26 -3.86 -1.90 20.14
C MET A 26 -5.15 -2.45 20.77
N GLY A 27 -5.30 -3.77 20.84
CA GLY A 27 -6.45 -4.47 21.41
C GLY A 27 -7.68 -4.49 20.51
N TYR A 28 -7.49 -4.41 19.18
CA TYR A 28 -8.54 -4.69 18.21
C TYR A 28 -8.65 -6.20 17.96
N PHE A 29 -9.87 -6.65 17.67
CA PHE A 29 -10.11 -7.97 17.08
C PHE A 29 -10.10 -7.80 15.56
N VAL A 30 -9.19 -8.47 14.88
CA VAL A 30 -8.94 -8.28 13.45
C VAL A 30 -9.35 -9.51 12.66
N THR A 31 -10.29 -9.33 11.75
CA THR A 31 -10.59 -10.34 10.71
C THR A 31 -9.83 -9.95 9.44
N VAL A 32 -8.87 -10.76 9.04
CA VAL A 32 -8.23 -10.65 7.73
C VAL A 32 -9.05 -11.42 6.72
N PHE A 33 -9.52 -10.71 5.68
CA PHE A 33 -10.20 -11.29 4.52
C PHE A 33 -9.28 -11.18 3.30
N ASP A 34 -8.81 -12.31 2.79
CA ASP A 34 -7.80 -12.35 1.74
C ASP A 34 -7.94 -13.62 0.91
N THR A 35 -7.47 -13.65 -0.31
CA THR A 35 -7.31 -14.87 -1.12
C THR A 35 -6.09 -15.69 -0.72
N PHE A 36 -5.20 -15.10 0.06
CA PHE A 36 -3.90 -15.66 0.46
C PHE A 36 -3.00 -16.12 -0.69
N TRP A 37 -3.13 -15.51 -1.85
CA TRP A 37 -2.25 -15.80 -3.01
C TRP A 37 -0.77 -15.65 -2.70
N PHE A 38 -0.44 -14.77 -1.76
CA PHE A 38 0.93 -14.51 -1.32
C PHE A 38 1.29 -15.21 0.01
N GLY A 39 0.43 -16.11 0.49
CA GLY A 39 0.63 -16.82 1.76
C GLY A 39 -0.10 -16.16 2.94
N ARG A 40 -0.11 -16.85 4.06
CA ARG A 40 -0.70 -16.40 5.34
C ARG A 40 0.24 -16.53 6.53
N GLU A 41 1.39 -17.14 6.32
CA GLU A 41 2.44 -17.40 7.32
C GLU A 41 3.09 -16.12 7.87
N PHE A 42 2.84 -15.00 7.22
CA PHE A 42 3.33 -13.68 7.63
C PHE A 42 2.46 -13.01 8.71
N LEU A 43 1.36 -13.63 9.07
CA LEU A 43 0.43 -13.11 10.07
C LEU A 43 0.59 -13.88 11.39
N PRO A 44 0.38 -13.23 12.56
CA PRO A 44 0.50 -13.85 13.88
C PRO A 44 -0.72 -14.75 14.17
N THR A 45 -0.75 -15.94 13.54
CA THR A 45 -1.91 -16.86 13.56
C THR A 45 -2.20 -17.47 14.92
N ASP A 46 -1.27 -17.40 15.86
CA ASP A 46 -1.40 -17.80 17.26
C ASP A 46 -2.09 -16.73 18.13
N ASN A 47 -2.29 -15.52 17.62
CA ASN A 47 -2.96 -14.45 18.36
C ASN A 47 -4.48 -14.67 18.41
N PRO A 48 -5.10 -14.77 19.61
CA PRO A 48 -6.54 -15.05 19.73
C PRO A 48 -7.44 -13.91 19.22
N GLY A 49 -6.91 -12.73 19.04
CA GLY A 49 -7.61 -11.57 18.45
C GLY A 49 -7.64 -11.59 16.92
N LEU A 50 -6.90 -12.53 16.25
CA LEU A 50 -6.85 -12.65 14.81
C LEU A 50 -7.78 -13.75 14.30
N LYS A 51 -8.58 -13.41 13.30
CA LYS A 51 -9.35 -14.38 12.50
C LYS A 51 -8.94 -14.28 11.05
N LEU A 52 -8.63 -15.40 10.41
CA LEU A 52 -8.38 -15.49 8.98
C LEU A 52 -9.61 -16.02 8.27
N VAL A 53 -10.01 -15.35 7.19
CA VAL A 53 -11.09 -15.79 6.31
C VAL A 53 -10.59 -15.75 4.88
N GLU A 54 -10.47 -16.92 4.27
CA GLU A 54 -10.13 -17.05 2.86
C GLU A 54 -11.34 -16.74 2.00
N GLY A 55 -11.15 -15.84 1.02
CA GLY A 55 -12.24 -15.46 0.13
C GLY A 55 -11.84 -14.37 -0.85
N ASP A 56 -12.70 -14.20 -1.84
CA ASP A 56 -12.57 -13.21 -2.89
C ASP A 56 -13.53 -12.03 -2.63
N ILE A 57 -13.06 -10.80 -2.77
CA ILE A 57 -13.88 -9.59 -2.58
C ILE A 57 -15.04 -9.47 -3.56
N ARG A 58 -15.05 -10.26 -4.63
CA ARG A 58 -16.17 -10.38 -5.58
C ARG A 58 -17.36 -11.18 -5.03
N ASP A 59 -17.13 -12.03 -4.00
CA ASP A 59 -18.20 -12.76 -3.32
C ASP A 59 -18.90 -11.86 -2.27
N THR A 60 -19.89 -11.11 -2.73
CA THR A 60 -20.66 -10.18 -1.88
C THR A 60 -21.46 -10.89 -0.79
N ASN A 61 -21.82 -12.16 -0.95
CA ASN A 61 -22.54 -12.92 0.07
C ASN A 61 -21.59 -13.34 1.20
N LEU A 62 -20.38 -13.73 0.87
CA LEU A 62 -19.35 -14.00 1.87
C LEU A 62 -18.97 -12.70 2.60
N LEU A 63 -18.76 -11.59 1.87
CA LEU A 63 -18.47 -10.28 2.44
C LEU A 63 -19.54 -9.83 3.47
N LYS A 64 -20.83 -9.98 3.18
CA LYS A 64 -21.92 -9.65 4.14
C LYS A 64 -21.76 -10.43 5.44
N ARG A 65 -21.48 -11.73 5.36
CA ARG A 65 -21.25 -12.57 6.55
C ARG A 65 -20.02 -12.13 7.33
N VAL A 66 -18.93 -11.82 6.62
CA VAL A 66 -17.66 -11.37 7.22
C VAL A 66 -17.81 -10.00 7.87
N PHE A 67 -18.55 -9.08 7.27
CA PHE A 67 -18.71 -7.71 7.79
C PHE A 67 -19.69 -7.63 8.98
N THR A 68 -20.54 -8.65 9.18
CA THR A 68 -21.46 -8.67 10.30
C THR A 68 -20.72 -8.61 11.63
N ASN A 69 -21.20 -7.75 12.57
CA ASN A 69 -20.59 -7.46 13.88
C ASN A 69 -19.22 -6.77 13.84
N HIS A 70 -18.81 -6.22 12.71
CA HIS A 70 -17.61 -5.40 12.61
C HIS A 70 -17.98 -3.91 12.50
N SER A 71 -17.18 -3.06 13.15
CA SER A 71 -17.40 -1.61 13.14
C SER A 71 -16.71 -0.92 11.96
N THR A 72 -15.61 -1.50 11.48
CA THR A 72 -14.74 -0.86 10.50
C THR A 72 -14.24 -1.85 9.46
N VAL A 73 -14.21 -1.40 8.22
CA VAL A 73 -13.51 -2.08 7.11
C VAL A 73 -12.32 -1.21 6.69
N ILE A 74 -11.14 -1.83 6.63
CA ILE A 74 -9.94 -1.25 6.02
C ILE A 74 -9.72 -2.01 4.70
N ASN A 75 -9.95 -1.32 3.58
CA ASN A 75 -9.84 -1.95 2.27
C ASN A 75 -8.44 -1.72 1.67
N LEU A 76 -7.61 -2.77 1.74
CA LEU A 76 -6.30 -2.85 1.10
C LEU A 76 -6.28 -3.85 -0.07
N ALA A 77 -7.36 -4.63 -0.25
CA ALA A 77 -7.45 -5.65 -1.30
C ALA A 77 -7.43 -5.01 -2.69
N CYS A 78 -6.47 -5.40 -3.51
CA CYS A 78 -6.39 -5.08 -4.93
C CYS A 78 -5.30 -5.91 -5.61
N ILE A 79 -5.41 -6.10 -6.91
CA ILE A 79 -4.27 -6.46 -7.76
C ILE A 79 -3.45 -5.18 -7.90
N SER A 80 -2.28 -5.15 -7.26
CA SER A 80 -1.51 -3.93 -7.03
C SER A 80 -0.35 -3.78 -8.01
N ASN A 81 -0.11 -2.59 -8.46
CA ASN A 81 0.79 -2.07 -9.48
C ASN A 81 0.36 -2.36 -10.93
N ASP A 82 0.91 -1.58 -11.87
CA ASP A 82 0.53 -1.63 -13.28
C ASP A 82 0.90 -2.97 -13.92
N ALA A 83 2.13 -3.44 -13.71
CA ALA A 83 2.62 -4.67 -14.31
C ALA A 83 1.85 -5.94 -13.85
N SER A 84 1.35 -5.96 -12.61
CA SER A 84 0.49 -7.05 -12.13
C SER A 84 -0.92 -6.95 -12.70
N PHE A 85 -1.41 -5.71 -12.88
CA PHE A 85 -2.73 -5.45 -13.46
C PHE A 85 -2.81 -5.92 -14.91
N GLU A 86 -1.76 -5.68 -15.69
CA GLU A 86 -1.65 -5.99 -17.13
C GLU A 86 -1.54 -7.49 -17.42
N LEU A 87 -1.26 -8.34 -16.43
CA LEU A 87 -1.20 -9.80 -16.63
C LEU A 87 -2.55 -10.38 -17.07
N ASP A 88 -3.62 -9.95 -16.39
CA ASP A 88 -5.01 -10.28 -16.74
C ASP A 88 -5.88 -9.04 -16.44
N GLU A 89 -6.12 -8.23 -17.46
CA GLU A 89 -6.93 -7.00 -17.33
C GLU A 89 -8.39 -7.29 -16.95
N SER A 90 -8.94 -8.43 -17.37
CA SER A 90 -10.32 -8.81 -17.05
C SER A 90 -10.45 -9.15 -15.56
N LEU A 91 -9.59 -10.01 -15.05
CA LEU A 91 -9.51 -10.33 -13.62
C LEU A 91 -9.26 -9.05 -12.82
N SER A 92 -8.28 -8.26 -13.22
CA SER A 92 -7.89 -7.02 -12.54
C SER A 92 -9.02 -6.00 -12.51
N THR A 93 -9.80 -5.86 -13.60
CA THR A 93 -10.98 -5.00 -13.66
C THR A 93 -12.06 -5.48 -12.71
N SER A 94 -12.35 -6.79 -12.73
CA SER A 94 -13.36 -7.38 -11.85
C SER A 94 -13.03 -7.20 -10.36
N VAL A 95 -11.75 -7.31 -9.98
CA VAL A 95 -11.28 -7.16 -8.60
C VAL A 95 -11.17 -5.69 -8.20
N ASN A 96 -10.51 -4.85 -9.02
CA ASN A 96 -10.14 -3.49 -8.60
C ASN A 96 -11.27 -2.47 -8.78
N LEU A 97 -12.21 -2.69 -9.69
CA LEU A 97 -13.30 -1.76 -9.97
C LEU A 97 -14.67 -2.37 -9.68
N GLU A 98 -15.03 -3.48 -10.34
CA GLU A 98 -16.40 -3.99 -10.31
C GLU A 98 -16.82 -4.50 -8.93
N ALA A 99 -15.90 -5.10 -8.17
CA ALA A 99 -16.15 -5.57 -6.80
C ALA A 99 -16.28 -4.43 -5.78
N PHE A 100 -15.78 -3.22 -6.08
CA PHE A 100 -15.62 -2.17 -5.08
C PHE A 100 -16.96 -1.64 -4.56
N GLU A 101 -17.85 -1.16 -5.42
CA GLU A 101 -19.15 -0.62 -4.99
C GLU A 101 -20.04 -1.68 -4.31
N PRO A 102 -20.15 -2.93 -4.83
CA PRO A 102 -20.82 -4.01 -4.13
C PRO A 102 -20.27 -4.29 -2.71
N MET A 103 -18.94 -4.22 -2.53
CA MET A 103 -18.29 -4.37 -1.22
C MET A 103 -18.67 -3.22 -0.27
N VAL A 104 -18.66 -1.97 -0.73
CA VAL A 104 -19.09 -0.79 0.06
C VAL A 104 -20.54 -0.94 0.50
N ILE A 105 -21.42 -1.35 -0.42
CA ILE A 105 -22.84 -1.60 -0.12
C ILE A 105 -22.98 -2.73 0.90
N ALA A 106 -22.22 -3.82 0.75
CA ALA A 106 -22.25 -4.94 1.69
C ALA A 106 -21.81 -4.49 3.09
N ALA A 107 -20.74 -3.70 3.20
CA ALA A 107 -20.25 -3.15 4.46
C ALA A 107 -21.32 -2.29 5.15
N LYS A 108 -21.90 -1.34 4.43
CA LYS A 108 -22.98 -0.46 4.96
C LYS A 108 -24.18 -1.26 5.42
N LYS A 109 -24.67 -2.22 4.62
CA LYS A 109 -25.83 -3.07 4.95
C LYS A 109 -25.57 -4.01 6.13
N SER A 110 -24.33 -4.36 6.40
CA SER A 110 -23.93 -5.21 7.53
C SER A 110 -23.70 -4.43 8.84
N GLY A 111 -23.94 -3.11 8.84
CA GLY A 111 -23.83 -2.27 10.03
C GLY A 111 -22.41 -1.75 10.31
N VAL A 112 -21.49 -1.87 9.34
CA VAL A 112 -20.19 -1.20 9.41
C VAL A 112 -20.40 0.31 9.47
N SER A 113 -19.75 0.98 10.41
CA SER A 113 -19.88 2.42 10.60
C SER A 113 -18.71 3.23 9.99
N ARG A 114 -17.60 2.56 9.65
CA ARG A 114 -16.41 3.22 9.07
C ARG A 114 -15.80 2.38 7.96
N PHE A 115 -15.50 3.03 6.84
CA PHE A 115 -14.81 2.43 5.69
C PHE A 115 -13.58 3.26 5.33
N ILE A 116 -12.39 2.66 5.41
CA ILE A 116 -11.11 3.28 5.07
C ILE A 116 -10.64 2.70 3.74
N TYR A 117 -10.49 3.54 2.74
CA TYR A 117 -10.09 3.13 1.39
C TYR A 117 -8.68 3.60 1.04
N ALA A 118 -7.79 2.65 0.78
CA ALA A 118 -6.48 2.90 0.21
C ALA A 118 -6.59 3.08 -1.32
N SER A 119 -6.64 4.34 -1.77
CA SER A 119 -6.46 4.74 -3.16
C SER A 119 -4.96 4.74 -3.51
N SER A 120 -4.47 5.68 -4.29
CA SER A 120 -3.06 5.83 -4.64
C SER A 120 -2.77 7.25 -5.10
N SER A 121 -1.60 7.79 -4.82
CA SER A 121 -1.15 9.06 -5.41
C SER A 121 -0.89 8.95 -6.91
N SER A 122 -0.72 7.74 -7.45
CA SER A 122 -0.54 7.53 -8.89
C SER A 122 -1.77 7.88 -9.74
N VAL A 123 -2.93 8.14 -9.12
CA VAL A 123 -4.13 8.65 -9.79
C VAL A 123 -3.92 10.01 -10.45
N TYR A 124 -2.91 10.77 -10.04
CA TYR A 124 -2.57 12.06 -10.63
C TYR A 124 -1.87 11.95 -12.00
N GLY A 125 -1.23 10.81 -12.28
CA GLY A 125 -0.54 10.57 -13.56
C GLY A 125 0.76 11.33 -13.68
N VAL A 126 0.85 12.26 -14.66
CA VAL A 126 1.97 13.18 -14.85
C VAL A 126 1.52 14.58 -14.44
N SER A 127 2.33 15.27 -13.69
CA SER A 127 2.10 16.66 -13.34
C SER A 127 3.41 17.41 -13.22
N ASP A 128 3.50 18.54 -13.93
CA ASP A 128 4.61 19.50 -13.81
C ASP A 128 4.35 20.48 -12.65
N VAL A 129 3.23 20.37 -11.97
CA VAL A 129 2.89 21.18 -10.79
C VAL A 129 3.69 20.70 -9.59
N GLU A 130 4.51 21.59 -9.01
CA GLU A 130 5.34 21.27 -7.84
C GLU A 130 4.52 20.90 -6.58
N ASN A 131 3.25 21.28 -6.53
CA ASN A 131 2.42 21.16 -5.34
C ASN A 131 1.06 20.51 -5.66
N VAL A 132 1.06 19.20 -5.90
CA VAL A 132 -0.15 18.44 -6.22
C VAL A 132 -0.94 18.15 -4.95
N THR A 133 -2.00 18.92 -4.75
CA THR A 133 -2.97 18.74 -3.64
C THR A 133 -4.10 17.78 -4.05
N GLU A 134 -5.01 17.50 -3.11
CA GLU A 134 -6.15 16.59 -3.33
C GLU A 134 -7.17 17.13 -4.36
N ASP A 135 -7.18 18.43 -4.59
CA ASP A 135 -8.06 19.09 -5.57
C ASP A 135 -7.50 19.07 -7.01
N HIS A 136 -6.26 18.59 -7.17
CA HIS A 136 -5.64 18.46 -8.49
C HIS A 136 -6.42 17.45 -9.35
N PRO A 137 -6.61 17.71 -10.66
CA PRO A 137 -7.28 16.79 -11.57
C PRO A 137 -6.62 15.41 -11.58
N LEU A 138 -7.44 14.36 -11.63
CA LEU A 138 -6.96 12.99 -11.80
C LEU A 138 -6.76 12.69 -13.28
N VAL A 139 -5.51 12.47 -13.71
CA VAL A 139 -5.12 12.16 -15.09
C VAL A 139 -4.32 10.86 -15.13
N PRO A 140 -4.93 9.73 -14.73
CA PRO A 140 -4.24 8.46 -14.60
C PRO A 140 -3.76 7.95 -15.97
N LEU A 141 -2.52 7.42 -16.01
CA LEU A 141 -1.89 6.90 -17.23
C LEU A 141 -2.22 5.42 -17.50
N THR A 142 -2.59 4.67 -16.47
CA THR A 142 -2.80 3.23 -16.56
C THR A 142 -4.19 2.86 -16.04
N LEU A 143 -4.69 1.68 -16.41
CA LEU A 143 -5.97 1.17 -15.93
C LEU A 143 -5.98 0.98 -14.41
N TYR A 144 -4.88 0.49 -13.82
CA TYR A 144 -4.74 0.39 -12.37
C TYR A 144 -5.00 1.72 -11.69
N ASN A 145 -4.30 2.77 -12.12
CA ASN A 145 -4.42 4.11 -11.53
C ASN A 145 -5.81 4.71 -11.77
N LYS A 146 -6.36 4.52 -12.96
CA LYS A 146 -7.71 4.96 -13.33
C LYS A 146 -8.76 4.33 -12.40
N TYR A 147 -8.70 3.03 -12.18
CA TYR A 147 -9.69 2.35 -11.35
C TYR A 147 -9.56 2.68 -9.88
N LYS A 148 -8.34 2.92 -9.39
CA LYS A 148 -8.14 3.47 -8.04
C LYS A 148 -8.89 4.80 -7.86
N GLY A 149 -8.76 5.72 -8.82
CA GLY A 149 -9.46 7.00 -8.79
C GLY A 149 -10.97 6.87 -8.96
N MET A 150 -11.45 5.98 -9.84
CA MET A 150 -12.88 5.75 -10.08
C MET A 150 -13.63 5.20 -8.86
N CYS A 151 -12.95 4.46 -7.99
CA CYS A 151 -13.52 3.94 -6.75
C CYS A 151 -13.80 5.03 -5.71
N GLU A 152 -13.11 6.16 -5.75
CA GLU A 152 -13.28 7.23 -4.77
C GLU A 152 -14.72 7.81 -4.77
N PRO A 153 -15.28 8.26 -5.90
CA PRO A 153 -16.67 8.73 -5.94
C PRO A 153 -17.68 7.61 -5.63
N LEU A 154 -17.38 6.35 -5.94
CA LEU A 154 -18.24 5.21 -5.59
C LEU A 154 -18.38 5.07 -4.07
N LEU A 155 -17.29 5.23 -3.29
CA LEU A 155 -17.39 5.26 -1.83
C LEU A 155 -18.19 6.47 -1.36
N LYS A 156 -17.88 7.67 -1.88
CA LYS A 156 -18.53 8.94 -1.48
C LYS A 156 -20.03 8.91 -1.66
N LYS A 157 -20.54 8.27 -2.71
CA LYS A 157 -21.97 8.11 -3.02
C LYS A 157 -22.77 7.41 -1.90
N HIS A 158 -22.12 6.52 -1.12
CA HIS A 158 -22.78 5.71 -0.10
C HIS A 158 -22.67 6.27 1.32
N LEU A 159 -21.96 7.38 1.51
CA LEU A 159 -21.78 7.98 2.83
C LEU A 159 -23.10 8.43 3.45
N SER A 160 -23.17 8.37 4.77
CA SER A 160 -24.33 8.82 5.55
C SER A 160 -23.91 9.14 6.98
N LYS A 161 -24.83 9.65 7.80
CA LYS A 161 -24.57 9.94 9.22
C LYS A 161 -24.02 8.72 9.97
N ASP A 162 -24.46 7.50 9.60
CA ASP A 162 -24.10 6.26 10.26
C ASP A 162 -23.03 5.45 9.50
N PHE A 163 -22.53 5.95 8.37
CA PHE A 163 -21.50 5.29 7.56
C PHE A 163 -20.45 6.31 7.09
N THR A 164 -19.35 6.37 7.82
CA THR A 164 -18.22 7.25 7.55
C THR A 164 -17.26 6.61 6.57
N GLY A 165 -16.91 7.30 5.49
CA GLY A 165 -15.86 6.88 4.57
C GLY A 165 -14.72 7.89 4.54
N VAL A 166 -13.50 7.38 4.52
CA VAL A 166 -12.28 8.17 4.29
C VAL A 166 -11.44 7.53 3.21
N ILE A 167 -10.84 8.35 2.38
CA ILE A 167 -9.98 7.96 1.28
C ILE A 167 -8.58 8.52 1.56
N PHE A 168 -7.55 7.73 1.33
CA PHE A 168 -6.20 8.26 1.30
C PHE A 168 -5.47 7.81 0.03
N ARG A 169 -4.63 8.71 -0.48
CA ARG A 169 -3.79 8.53 -1.66
C ARG A 169 -2.34 8.40 -1.20
N PRO A 170 -1.90 7.20 -0.79
CA PRO A 170 -0.53 7.02 -0.35
C PRO A 170 0.43 7.17 -1.51
N ALA A 171 1.61 7.73 -1.21
CA ALA A 171 2.79 7.67 -2.04
C ALA A 171 3.30 6.22 -2.19
N THR A 172 4.32 6.01 -3.01
CA THR A 172 4.97 4.70 -3.16
C THR A 172 5.51 4.24 -1.82
N VAL A 173 5.00 3.11 -1.34
CA VAL A 173 5.36 2.58 -0.01
C VAL A 173 6.71 1.88 -0.06
N CYS A 174 7.57 2.12 0.94
CA CYS A 174 8.88 1.48 1.06
C CYS A 174 9.15 0.99 2.49
N GLY A 175 10.15 0.11 2.66
CA GLY A 175 10.56 -0.43 3.96
C GLY A 175 10.21 -1.91 4.14
N VAL A 176 10.38 -2.40 5.37
CA VAL A 176 10.27 -3.83 5.71
C VAL A 176 8.87 -4.20 6.22
N ALA A 177 8.35 -5.29 5.70
CA ALA A 177 7.13 -5.92 6.19
C ALA A 177 7.28 -7.46 6.24
N PRO A 178 6.49 -8.18 7.06
CA PRO A 178 6.53 -9.64 7.11
C PRO A 178 6.30 -10.29 5.73
N ARG A 179 5.26 -9.86 4.99
CA ARG A 179 5.13 -10.17 3.56
C ARG A 179 5.89 -9.10 2.77
N GLN A 180 7.17 -9.31 2.54
CA GLN A 180 8.04 -8.34 1.87
C GLN A 180 7.71 -8.22 0.38
N ARG A 181 7.86 -6.99 -0.15
CA ARG A 181 7.88 -6.68 -1.58
C ARG A 181 9.22 -6.08 -1.99
N LEU A 182 9.83 -6.66 -3.01
CA LEU A 182 11.10 -6.18 -3.57
C LEU A 182 10.95 -5.70 -5.03
N ASP A 183 9.71 -5.43 -5.44
CA ASP A 183 9.34 -4.86 -6.75
C ASP A 183 8.87 -3.39 -6.66
N LEU A 184 9.14 -2.71 -5.55
CA LEU A 184 8.88 -1.29 -5.33
C LEU A 184 10.19 -0.49 -5.38
N SER A 185 10.15 0.77 -5.84
CA SER A 185 11.34 1.57 -6.18
C SER A 185 12.48 1.52 -5.15
N VAL A 186 12.25 1.97 -3.92
CA VAL A 186 13.30 1.95 -2.87
C VAL A 186 13.73 0.52 -2.55
N ASN A 187 12.78 -0.39 -2.44
CA ASN A 187 13.03 -1.77 -2.03
C ASN A 187 13.83 -2.54 -3.09
N ILE A 188 13.50 -2.39 -4.40
CA ILE A 188 14.23 -3.07 -5.46
C ILE A 188 15.65 -2.52 -5.64
N LEU A 189 15.83 -1.20 -5.56
CA LEU A 189 17.16 -0.59 -5.65
C LEU A 189 18.03 -1.05 -4.48
N THR A 190 17.48 -1.14 -3.27
CA THR A 190 18.18 -1.68 -2.10
C THR A 190 18.54 -3.16 -2.28
N ASN A 191 17.59 -3.97 -2.78
CA ASN A 191 17.83 -5.39 -3.06
C ASN A 191 19.00 -5.59 -4.05
N LEU A 192 19.01 -4.82 -5.14
CA LEU A 192 20.09 -4.85 -6.13
C LEU A 192 21.42 -4.38 -5.55
N ALA A 193 21.41 -3.30 -4.76
CA ALA A 193 22.61 -2.76 -4.11
C ALA A 193 23.25 -3.77 -3.15
N VAL A 194 22.45 -4.45 -2.35
CA VAL A 194 22.94 -5.43 -1.36
C VAL A 194 23.51 -6.68 -2.06
N ASN A 195 22.77 -7.25 -3.01
CA ASN A 195 23.13 -8.54 -3.59
C ASN A 195 24.14 -8.45 -4.74
N ASN A 196 24.03 -7.42 -5.58
CA ASN A 196 24.82 -7.30 -6.81
C ASN A 196 25.88 -6.20 -6.72
N ARG A 197 25.91 -5.36 -5.70
CA ARG A 197 26.72 -4.15 -5.61
C ARG A 197 26.59 -3.25 -6.86
N LYS A 198 25.43 -3.33 -7.49
CA LYS A 198 25.08 -2.59 -8.70
C LYS A 198 23.62 -2.20 -8.66
N ILE A 199 23.33 -0.94 -8.95
CA ILE A 199 21.97 -0.38 -9.05
C ILE A 199 21.77 0.00 -10.52
N THR A 200 20.72 -0.54 -11.15
CA THR A 200 20.28 -0.09 -12.47
C THR A 200 19.16 0.92 -12.31
N VAL A 201 19.37 2.13 -12.80
CA VAL A 201 18.41 3.24 -12.78
C VAL A 201 17.83 3.40 -14.19
N PHE A 202 16.53 3.24 -14.31
CA PHE A 202 15.80 3.45 -15.56
C PHE A 202 15.35 4.92 -15.63
N GLY A 203 15.92 5.71 -16.55
CA GLY A 203 15.72 7.15 -16.67
C GLY A 203 16.47 7.93 -15.61
N GLY A 204 15.85 8.17 -14.46
CA GLY A 204 16.47 8.79 -13.29
C GLY A 204 15.90 10.14 -12.88
N SER A 205 15.39 10.94 -13.82
CA SER A 205 14.84 12.28 -13.55
C SER A 205 13.38 12.27 -13.07
N GLN A 206 12.68 11.13 -13.22
CA GLN A 206 11.28 11.03 -12.85
C GLN A 206 11.11 11.16 -11.32
N MET A 207 10.22 12.05 -10.91
CA MET A 207 9.87 12.24 -9.50
C MET A 207 8.98 11.11 -9.00
N ARG A 208 9.28 10.66 -7.80
CA ARG A 208 8.47 9.67 -7.08
C ARG A 208 8.22 10.14 -5.66
N PRO A 209 6.97 10.37 -5.28
CA PRO A 209 6.63 10.53 -3.88
C PRO A 209 6.79 9.18 -3.17
N ASN A 210 7.33 9.21 -1.95
CA ASN A 210 7.59 8.03 -1.14
C ASN A 210 7.00 8.17 0.25
N LEU A 211 6.62 7.02 0.82
CA LEU A 211 6.08 6.90 2.16
C LEU A 211 6.65 5.64 2.81
N HIS A 212 7.20 5.79 4.01
CA HIS A 212 7.63 4.63 4.79
C HIS A 212 6.43 3.79 5.23
N ILE A 213 6.56 2.46 5.21
CA ILE A 213 5.46 1.54 5.55
C ILE A 213 4.96 1.71 6.99
N GLN A 214 5.79 2.18 7.91
CA GLN A 214 5.36 2.48 9.27
C GLN A 214 4.42 3.69 9.27
N ASP A 215 4.73 4.76 8.54
CA ASP A 215 3.85 5.92 8.40
C ASP A 215 2.53 5.56 7.69
N TYR A 216 2.59 4.64 6.72
CA TYR A 216 1.38 4.08 6.11
C TYR A 216 0.48 3.38 7.15
N CYS A 217 1.06 2.61 8.07
CA CYS A 217 0.30 1.99 9.16
C CYS A 217 -0.21 3.03 10.15
N ASP A 218 0.61 4.03 10.47
CA ASP A 218 0.28 5.06 11.44
C ASP A 218 -0.90 5.92 10.97
N VAL A 219 -0.94 6.31 9.70
CA VAL A 219 -2.08 7.06 9.16
C VAL A 219 -3.39 6.29 9.22
N ILE A 220 -3.37 4.98 8.99
CA ILE A 220 -4.59 4.15 9.14
C ILE A 220 -5.05 4.14 10.60
N LYS A 221 -4.13 4.09 11.56
CA LYS A 221 -4.46 4.18 13.00
C LYS A 221 -5.08 5.54 13.36
N GLU A 222 -4.61 6.63 12.75
CA GLU A 222 -5.26 7.95 12.88
C GLU A 222 -6.68 7.92 12.33
N PHE A 223 -6.91 7.34 11.15
CA PHE A 223 -8.28 7.22 10.60
C PHE A 223 -9.21 6.36 11.46
N LEU A 224 -8.70 5.38 12.21
CA LEU A 224 -9.50 4.56 13.11
C LEU A 224 -10.01 5.36 14.32
N THR A 225 -9.22 6.30 14.81
CA THR A 225 -9.49 7.05 16.04
C THR A 225 -10.08 8.44 15.80
N ALA A 226 -9.88 8.99 14.60
CA ALA A 226 -10.37 10.31 14.22
C ALA A 226 -11.89 10.46 14.39
N GLU A 227 -12.33 11.65 14.75
CA GLU A 227 -13.73 12.00 14.75
C GLU A 227 -14.32 11.91 13.34
N SER A 228 -15.48 11.26 13.21
CA SER A 228 -16.14 11.08 11.91
C SER A 228 -16.30 12.37 11.13
N GLN A 229 -16.60 13.47 11.79
CA GLN A 229 -16.79 14.78 11.16
C GLN A 229 -15.53 15.30 10.46
N LYS A 230 -14.32 14.94 10.93
CA LYS A 230 -13.05 15.37 10.33
C LYS A 230 -12.65 14.57 9.09
N ILE A 231 -13.21 13.38 8.93
CA ILE A 231 -12.80 12.44 7.88
C ILE A 231 -13.92 12.03 6.92
N GLN A 232 -15.16 12.42 7.22
CA GLN A 232 -16.34 12.03 6.44
C GLN A 232 -16.26 12.54 4.99
N GLY A 233 -16.05 11.62 4.05
CA GLY A 233 -15.95 11.95 2.62
C GLY A 233 -14.65 12.61 2.20
N GLU A 234 -13.73 12.79 3.15
CA GLU A 234 -12.44 13.40 2.88
C GLU A 234 -11.51 12.48 2.10
N THR A 235 -10.67 13.11 1.31
CA THR A 235 -9.54 12.47 0.63
C THR A 235 -8.27 13.14 1.13
N PHE A 236 -7.25 12.34 1.45
CA PHE A 236 -5.96 12.82 1.94
C PHE A 236 -4.80 12.27 1.11
N ASN A 237 -3.92 13.12 0.63
CA ASN A 237 -2.60 12.72 0.18
C ASN A 237 -1.76 12.29 1.39
N VAL A 238 -1.01 11.21 1.24
CA VAL A 238 -0.10 10.73 2.29
C VAL A 238 1.24 10.36 1.67
N GLY A 239 2.17 11.26 1.75
CA GLY A 239 3.55 11.10 1.30
C GLY A 239 4.48 11.91 2.18
N TYR A 240 5.78 11.62 2.10
CA TYR A 240 6.78 12.35 2.89
C TYR A 240 7.85 12.98 2.01
N GLN A 241 8.58 12.17 1.22
CA GLN A 241 9.67 12.67 0.39
C GLN A 241 9.35 12.50 -1.09
N ASN A 242 9.42 13.60 -1.82
CA ASN A 242 9.35 13.62 -3.28
C ASN A 242 10.79 13.66 -3.81
N LEU A 243 11.30 12.54 -4.30
CA LEU A 243 12.66 12.42 -4.83
C LEU A 243 12.63 11.85 -6.24
N THR A 244 13.62 12.21 -7.05
CA THR A 244 13.87 11.54 -8.33
C THR A 244 14.37 10.11 -8.12
N ILE A 245 14.20 9.25 -9.11
CA ILE A 245 14.74 7.88 -9.04
C ILE A 245 16.26 7.89 -8.85
N MET A 246 16.96 8.87 -9.42
CA MET A 246 18.41 9.03 -9.25
C MET A 246 18.75 9.40 -7.80
N GLU A 247 18.04 10.36 -7.19
CA GLU A 247 18.25 10.72 -5.78
C GLU A 247 17.99 9.55 -4.86
N ILE A 248 16.94 8.76 -5.13
CA ILE A 248 16.66 7.51 -4.38
C ILE A 248 17.85 6.55 -4.52
N ALA A 249 18.39 6.35 -5.74
CA ALA A 249 19.52 5.47 -5.97
C ALA A 249 20.80 5.93 -5.22
N LEU A 250 21.02 7.24 -5.15
CA LEU A 250 22.15 7.83 -4.40
C LEU A 250 21.98 7.62 -2.88
N VAL A 251 20.76 7.79 -2.34
CA VAL A 251 20.47 7.49 -0.92
C VAL A 251 20.72 6.00 -0.65
N VAL A 252 20.19 5.12 -1.50
CA VAL A 252 20.38 3.66 -1.37
C VAL A 252 21.86 3.30 -1.39
N LYS A 253 22.63 3.81 -2.39
CA LYS A 253 24.07 3.56 -2.47
C LYS A 253 24.76 3.96 -1.17
N ARG A 254 24.60 5.19 -0.73
CA ARG A 254 25.23 5.73 0.47
C ARG A 254 24.91 4.91 1.73
N VAL A 255 23.63 4.57 1.92
CA VAL A 255 23.20 3.85 3.12
C VAL A 255 23.67 2.39 3.09
N VAL A 256 23.52 1.70 1.95
CA VAL A 256 23.97 0.30 1.85
C VAL A 256 25.48 0.19 2.01
N GLU A 257 26.28 1.13 1.46
CA GLU A 257 27.74 1.15 1.65
C GLU A 257 28.13 1.37 3.11
N SER A 258 27.35 2.16 3.86
CA SER A 258 27.61 2.37 5.30
C SER A 258 27.17 1.20 6.17
N GLU A 259 26.11 0.48 5.79
CA GLU A 259 25.51 -0.57 6.62
C GLU A 259 26.04 -1.98 6.32
N ILE A 260 26.42 -2.23 5.08
CA ILE A 260 26.83 -3.56 4.60
C ILE A 260 28.22 -3.47 3.96
N PRO A 261 29.27 -4.02 4.59
CA PRO A 261 30.62 -4.04 4.03
C PRO A 261 30.68 -4.68 2.65
N GLY A 262 31.53 -4.16 1.77
CA GLY A 262 31.72 -4.69 0.42
C GLY A 262 32.36 -3.68 -0.51
N PRO A 263 32.53 -4.01 -1.80
CA PRO A 263 33.04 -3.07 -2.81
C PRO A 263 32.04 -1.94 -3.05
N ASP A 264 32.51 -0.84 -3.63
CA ASP A 264 31.68 0.30 -3.99
C ASP A 264 30.54 -0.11 -4.88
N ILE A 265 29.35 0.46 -4.64
CA ILE A 265 28.16 0.19 -5.43
C ILE A 265 28.23 1.02 -6.72
N GLN A 266 28.07 0.35 -7.85
CA GLN A 266 27.99 1.00 -9.16
C GLN A 266 26.55 1.41 -9.48
N ILE A 267 26.35 2.63 -9.98
CA ILE A 267 25.05 3.08 -10.52
C ILE A 267 25.17 3.11 -12.04
N GLU A 268 24.32 2.36 -12.72
CA GLU A 268 24.18 2.34 -14.17
C GLU A 268 22.86 2.95 -14.57
N VAL A 269 22.89 3.93 -15.46
CA VAL A 269 21.69 4.60 -15.97
C VAL A 269 21.35 4.03 -17.33
N THR A 270 20.09 3.63 -17.52
CA THR A 270 19.55 3.16 -18.80
C THR A 270 18.35 4.00 -19.21
N GLU A 271 18.00 3.99 -20.48
CA GLU A 271 16.81 4.66 -20.98
C GLU A 271 15.53 4.11 -20.32
N SER A 272 14.51 4.94 -20.21
CA SER A 272 13.21 4.57 -19.64
C SER A 272 12.07 5.16 -20.45
N ASN A 273 11.03 4.36 -20.66
CA ASN A 273 9.75 4.81 -21.20
C ASN A 273 8.74 5.15 -20.10
N ASP A 274 9.13 5.10 -18.82
CA ASP A 274 8.25 5.44 -17.70
C ASP A 274 8.18 6.96 -17.51
N ASN A 275 7.14 7.56 -18.08
CA ASN A 275 6.91 9.01 -18.07
C ASN A 275 6.21 9.51 -16.78
N ARG A 276 5.84 8.62 -15.84
CA ARG A 276 5.19 9.05 -14.60
C ARG A 276 6.15 9.91 -13.80
N SER A 277 5.76 11.14 -13.55
CA SER A 277 6.55 12.10 -12.74
C SER A 277 5.58 13.05 -12.07
N TYR A 278 5.55 13.06 -10.75
CA TYR A 278 4.68 13.93 -9.97
C TYR A 278 5.17 14.08 -8.54
N HIS A 279 4.80 15.20 -7.94
CA HIS A 279 4.96 15.48 -6.51
C HIS A 279 3.59 15.35 -5.84
N ILE A 280 3.55 15.08 -4.54
CA ILE A 280 2.32 15.25 -3.78
C ILE A 280 2.57 16.14 -2.57
N ASN A 281 1.57 16.96 -2.26
CA ASN A 281 1.49 17.73 -1.04
C ASN A 281 0.59 17.01 -0.03
N SER A 282 1.07 16.83 1.19
CA SER A 282 0.36 16.16 2.29
C SER A 282 -0.02 17.11 3.42
N ASP A 283 -0.05 18.43 3.18
CA ASP A 283 -0.34 19.45 4.22
C ASP A 283 -1.78 19.34 4.76
N LYS A 284 -2.72 18.87 3.92
CA LYS A 284 -4.11 18.71 4.34
C LYS A 284 -4.25 17.76 5.52
N ILE A 285 -3.62 16.58 5.46
CA ILE A 285 -3.73 15.59 6.54
C ILE A 285 -3.08 16.12 7.83
N SER A 286 -1.96 16.84 7.71
CA SER A 286 -1.32 17.48 8.85
C SER A 286 -2.23 18.54 9.50
N ARG A 287 -2.85 19.40 8.70
CA ARG A 287 -3.75 20.46 9.18
C ARG A 287 -5.02 19.90 9.81
N VAL A 288 -5.61 18.84 9.24
CA VAL A 288 -6.92 18.30 9.67
C VAL A 288 -6.78 17.32 10.83
N LEU A 289 -5.76 16.46 10.81
CA LEU A 289 -5.59 15.37 11.75
C LEU A 289 -4.33 15.49 12.63
N GLY A 290 -3.45 16.45 12.35
CA GLY A 290 -2.16 16.56 13.03
C GLY A 290 -1.17 15.46 12.65
N PHE A 291 -1.48 14.67 11.62
CA PHE A 291 -0.60 13.59 11.18
C PHE A 291 0.55 14.13 10.34
N VAL A 292 1.76 13.81 10.72
CA VAL A 292 2.99 14.12 9.98
C VAL A 292 3.80 12.84 9.86
N PRO A 293 4.17 12.41 8.65
CA PRO A 293 5.09 11.27 8.45
C PRO A 293 6.43 11.53 9.16
N LYS A 294 7.07 10.47 9.65
CA LYS A 294 8.27 10.56 10.49
C LYS A 294 9.48 9.86 9.89
N TYR A 295 9.25 8.83 9.09
CA TYR A 295 10.31 7.96 8.60
C TYR A 295 10.71 8.33 7.17
N THR A 296 12.01 8.44 6.95
CA THR A 296 12.60 8.80 5.66
C THR A 296 12.84 7.57 4.78
N ILE A 297 13.19 7.81 3.50
CA ILE A 297 13.69 6.75 2.61
C ILE A 297 14.98 6.15 3.19
N GLU A 298 15.83 6.96 3.82
CA GLU A 298 17.05 6.48 4.48
C GLU A 298 16.72 5.46 5.57
N ASP A 299 15.68 5.71 6.39
CA ASP A 299 15.21 4.76 7.41
C ASP A 299 14.71 3.47 6.77
N ALA A 300 13.96 3.56 5.67
CA ALA A 300 13.50 2.38 4.95
C ALA A 300 14.66 1.52 4.40
N VAL A 301 15.72 2.15 3.89
CA VAL A 301 16.91 1.44 3.42
C VAL A 301 17.69 0.82 4.58
N LYS A 302 17.81 1.50 5.72
CA LYS A 302 18.44 0.94 6.94
C LYS A 302 17.66 -0.28 7.45
N ASP A 303 16.33 -0.20 7.51
CA ASP A 303 15.48 -1.34 7.89
C ASP A 303 15.70 -2.54 6.96
N LEU A 304 15.78 -2.31 5.65
CA LEU A 304 16.08 -3.37 4.67
C LEU A 304 17.50 -3.94 4.88
N CYS A 305 18.50 -3.11 5.07
CA CYS A 305 19.87 -3.58 5.38
C CYS A 305 19.90 -4.44 6.64
N HIS A 306 19.17 -4.05 7.69
CA HIS A 306 19.03 -4.84 8.90
C HIS A 306 18.37 -6.20 8.60
N ALA A 307 17.27 -6.22 7.83
CA ALA A 307 16.60 -7.45 7.45
C ALA A 307 17.51 -8.41 6.64
N TYR A 308 18.41 -7.87 5.80
CA TYR A 308 19.44 -8.67 5.11
C TYR A 308 20.48 -9.25 6.08
N LYS A 309 21.00 -8.44 7.02
CA LYS A 309 21.95 -8.88 8.03
C LYS A 309 21.40 -10.02 8.91
N GLU A 310 20.10 -9.94 9.24
CA GLU A 310 19.38 -10.94 10.02
C GLU A 310 18.91 -12.15 9.19
N ASN A 311 19.27 -12.24 7.91
CA ASN A 311 18.86 -13.31 6.99
C ASN A 311 17.32 -13.48 6.83
N LEU A 312 16.56 -12.40 7.00
CA LEU A 312 15.10 -12.43 6.82
C LEU A 312 14.67 -12.39 5.35
N LEU A 313 15.57 -11.99 4.44
CA LEU A 313 15.32 -11.81 3.01
C LEU A 313 16.16 -12.79 2.16
N LEU A 314 15.97 -14.09 2.39
CA LEU A 314 16.70 -15.13 1.68
C LEU A 314 16.25 -15.24 0.22
N ASN A 315 17.19 -15.52 -0.69
CA ASN A 315 16.95 -15.68 -2.13
C ASN A 315 16.20 -14.50 -2.78
N SER A 316 16.43 -13.30 -2.27
CA SER A 316 15.66 -12.08 -2.54
C SER A 316 15.67 -11.62 -4.01
N LEU A 317 16.57 -12.12 -4.85
CA LEU A 317 16.59 -11.85 -6.29
C LEU A 317 15.72 -12.82 -7.11
N GLN A 318 15.37 -13.99 -6.57
CA GLN A 318 14.80 -15.09 -7.36
C GLN A 318 13.48 -15.64 -6.79
N ASP A 319 13.25 -15.51 -5.49
CA ASP A 319 12.05 -16.06 -4.84
C ASP A 319 10.81 -15.23 -5.22
N ASP A 320 9.85 -15.89 -5.87
CA ASP A 320 8.62 -15.27 -6.38
C ASP A 320 7.76 -14.62 -5.29
N LYS A 321 7.89 -15.05 -4.03
CA LYS A 321 7.16 -14.43 -2.91
C LYS A 321 7.43 -12.94 -2.73
N TYR A 322 8.54 -12.41 -3.25
CA TYR A 322 8.91 -11.00 -3.16
C TYR A 322 8.43 -10.15 -4.34
N PHE A 323 7.97 -10.78 -5.43
CA PHE A 323 7.64 -10.10 -6.68
C PHE A 323 6.21 -10.44 -7.12
N ASN A 324 5.33 -9.43 -7.11
CA ASN A 324 3.93 -9.66 -7.42
C ASN A 324 3.71 -10.31 -8.78
N VAL A 325 4.37 -9.82 -9.83
CA VAL A 325 4.23 -10.36 -11.20
C VAL A 325 4.68 -11.83 -11.28
N MET A 326 5.81 -12.16 -10.67
CA MET A 326 6.32 -13.55 -10.68
C MET A 326 5.36 -14.49 -9.96
N ARG A 327 4.85 -14.06 -8.80
CA ARG A 327 3.93 -14.85 -7.99
C ARG A 327 2.60 -15.08 -8.69
N LEU A 328 2.01 -14.04 -9.30
CA LEU A 328 0.74 -14.14 -10.02
C LEU A 328 0.85 -15.07 -11.23
N LYS A 329 1.89 -14.94 -12.05
CA LYS A 329 2.15 -15.87 -13.16
C LYS A 329 2.24 -17.34 -12.71
N ARG A 330 2.82 -17.60 -11.54
CA ARG A 330 2.90 -18.95 -10.98
C ARG A 330 1.53 -19.47 -10.55
N ILE A 331 0.66 -18.60 -10.00
CA ILE A 331 -0.69 -18.98 -9.58
C ILE A 331 -1.58 -19.26 -10.79
N GLU A 332 -1.48 -18.45 -11.84
CA GLU A 332 -2.22 -18.68 -13.11
C GLU A 332 -1.81 -19.97 -13.83
N ALA A 333 -0.60 -20.45 -13.60
CA ALA A 333 -0.08 -21.68 -14.20
C ALA A 333 -0.48 -22.96 -13.45
N GLN A 334 -1.12 -22.84 -12.28
CA GLN A 334 -1.64 -23.94 -11.46
C GLN A 334 -3.14 -24.15 -11.67
#